data_9255d7946ba5f575c4048961d7d62381
#
_entry.id   9255d7946ba5f575c4048961d7d62381
#
_cell.length_a   1.000
_cell.length_b   1.000
_cell.length_c   1.000
_cell.angle_alpha   90.00
_cell.angle_beta   90.00
_cell.angle_gamma   90.00
#
_symmetry.space_group_name_H-M   'P 1'
#
loop_
_entity.id
_entity.type
_entity.pdbx_description
1 polymer ?
#
loop_
_entity_poly.entity_id
_entity_poly.type
_entity_poly.pdbx_seq_one_letter_code
_entity_poly.pdbx_strand_id
1 'polypeptide(L)'
;ARNIITIEDPIEYVYTPKKSIINQREVGIDTKDFHVALKSVFRQDINVILIGEMRTPETVSTAVTAAETGHLVFSTLHTNNASQTIDRIIDSFPGDQQDQIRVQLAGSLLGIFSQRLIPRITGGLIPAYELLLNNNAVANLIREKKTHEIDIVIETGSESGMVDMNHSLLELVRAGEITIENAYQYSLNPKGLERMI
;
A
#
# COMPACT_ATOMS: atom_id res chain seq x y z
N ALA A 1 -16.76 -7.38 -15.70
CA ALA A 1 -17.57 -6.80 -14.63
C ALA A 1 -17.20 -7.45 -13.31
N ARG A 2 -17.13 -6.66 -12.24
CA ARG A 2 -16.81 -7.10 -10.88
C ARG A 2 -17.79 -6.45 -9.91
N ASN A 3 -18.01 -7.08 -8.75
CA ASN A 3 -18.72 -6.47 -7.64
C ASN A 3 -17.69 -5.91 -6.67
N ILE A 4 -17.69 -4.58 -6.50
CA ILE A 4 -16.71 -3.82 -5.73
C ILE A 4 -17.41 -3.18 -4.56
N ILE A 5 -16.86 -3.31 -3.38
CA ILE A 5 -17.32 -2.59 -2.20
C ILE A 5 -16.19 -1.69 -1.68
N THR A 6 -16.52 -0.49 -1.28
CA THR A 6 -15.62 0.39 -0.53
C THR A 6 -16.19 0.61 0.87
N ILE A 7 -15.30 0.75 1.85
CA ILE A 7 -15.63 1.12 3.22
C ILE A 7 -14.71 2.28 3.58
N GLU A 8 -15.27 3.46 3.79
CA GLU A 8 -14.53 4.72 3.86
C GLU A 8 -14.96 5.55 5.08
N ASP A 9 -14.09 6.44 5.56
CA ASP A 9 -14.32 7.28 6.73
C ASP A 9 -13.64 8.66 6.58
N PRO A 10 -14.30 9.61 5.87
CA PRO A 10 -15.54 9.52 5.08
C PRO A 10 -15.31 9.09 3.62
N ILE A 11 -16.38 9.04 2.81
CA ILE A 11 -16.29 8.93 1.35
C ILE A 11 -15.74 10.27 0.80
N GLU A 12 -14.54 10.24 0.20
CA GLU A 12 -13.91 11.43 -0.37
C GLU A 12 -14.18 11.60 -1.87
N TYR A 13 -14.42 10.50 -2.57
CA TYR A 13 -14.68 10.49 -4.00
C TYR A 13 -15.81 9.53 -4.34
N VAL A 14 -16.83 10.03 -5.04
CA VAL A 14 -17.96 9.20 -5.50
C VAL A 14 -17.62 8.56 -6.84
N TYR A 15 -17.57 7.23 -6.87
CA TYR A 15 -17.29 6.48 -8.08
C TYR A 15 -18.53 6.34 -8.96
N THR A 16 -18.36 6.58 -10.25
CA THR A 16 -19.41 6.30 -11.23
C THR A 16 -19.28 4.86 -11.74
N PRO A 17 -20.26 3.98 -11.50
CA PRO A 17 -20.26 2.62 -12.03
C PRO A 17 -20.24 2.62 -13.57
N LYS A 18 -19.38 1.76 -14.16
CA LYS A 18 -19.32 1.55 -15.62
C LYS A 18 -19.63 0.10 -15.95
N LYS A 19 -18.58 -0.76 -15.95
CA LYS A 19 -18.74 -2.21 -16.20
C LYS A 19 -18.92 -3.01 -14.91
N SER A 20 -18.52 -2.43 -13.77
CA SER A 20 -18.59 -3.03 -12.44
C SER A 20 -19.67 -2.37 -11.60
N ILE A 21 -20.25 -3.12 -10.69
CA ILE A 21 -21.09 -2.59 -9.62
C ILE A 21 -20.16 -2.06 -8.54
N ILE A 22 -20.37 -0.85 -8.05
CA ILE A 22 -19.58 -0.24 -6.99
C ILE A 22 -20.54 0.22 -5.89
N ASN A 23 -20.39 -0.36 -4.71
CA ASN A 23 -21.13 0.01 -3.51
C ASN A 23 -20.17 0.68 -2.53
N GLN A 24 -20.38 1.97 -2.26
CA GLN A 24 -19.60 2.71 -1.28
C GLN A 24 -20.37 2.77 0.04
N ARG A 25 -19.68 2.50 1.15
CA ARG A 25 -20.23 2.56 2.51
C ARG A 25 -19.40 3.51 3.35
N GLU A 26 -20.06 4.45 3.99
CA GLU A 26 -19.43 5.41 4.90
C GLU A 26 -19.60 4.95 6.35
N VAL A 27 -18.50 4.97 7.10
CA VAL A 27 -18.50 4.70 8.54
C VAL A 27 -19.27 5.80 9.26
N GLY A 28 -20.12 5.42 10.21
CA GLY A 28 -20.98 6.34 10.94
C GLY A 28 -22.31 6.67 10.25
N ILE A 29 -22.46 6.35 8.95
CA ILE A 29 -23.70 6.53 8.18
C ILE A 29 -24.27 5.18 7.76
N ASP A 30 -23.53 4.41 6.94
CA ASP A 30 -24.00 3.13 6.38
C ASP A 30 -23.57 1.93 7.22
N THR A 31 -22.53 2.10 8.03
CA THR A 31 -22.00 1.07 8.93
C THR A 31 -21.46 1.69 10.21
N LYS A 32 -21.44 0.91 11.29
CA LYS A 32 -20.94 1.36 12.59
C LYS A 32 -19.42 1.58 12.57
N ASP A 33 -18.69 0.67 11.97
CA ASP A 33 -17.23 0.67 11.88
C ASP A 33 -16.74 -0.22 10.74
N PHE A 34 -15.43 -0.17 10.46
CA PHE A 34 -14.79 -0.98 9.42
C PHE A 34 -14.95 -2.48 9.64
N HIS A 35 -14.82 -2.96 10.87
CA HIS A 35 -14.87 -4.37 11.19
C HIS A 35 -16.26 -4.97 10.97
N VAL A 36 -17.32 -4.25 11.41
CA VAL A 36 -18.72 -4.67 11.18
C VAL A 36 -19.02 -4.70 9.69
N ALA A 37 -18.60 -3.69 8.94
CA ALA A 37 -18.77 -3.65 7.49
C ALA A 37 -18.09 -4.83 6.81
N LEU A 38 -16.81 -5.08 7.10
CA LEU A 38 -16.01 -6.17 6.52
C LEU A 38 -16.60 -7.54 6.82
N LYS A 39 -17.06 -7.79 8.05
CA LYS A 39 -17.75 -9.06 8.37
C LYS A 39 -18.96 -9.32 7.51
N SER A 40 -19.67 -8.28 7.10
CA SER A 40 -20.85 -8.42 6.23
C SER A 40 -20.48 -8.79 4.79
N VAL A 41 -19.29 -8.41 4.33
CA VAL A 41 -18.79 -8.61 2.97
C VAL A 41 -18.67 -10.11 2.63
N PHE A 42 -18.21 -10.93 3.57
CA PHE A 42 -18.06 -12.37 3.37
C PHE A 42 -19.37 -13.13 3.05
N ARG A 43 -20.52 -12.47 3.24
CA ARG A 43 -21.84 -13.02 2.93
C ARG A 43 -22.44 -12.47 1.63
N GLN A 44 -21.66 -11.66 0.93
CA GLN A 44 -22.06 -11.01 -0.32
C GLN A 44 -21.14 -11.51 -1.43
N ASP A 45 -21.61 -11.52 -2.66
CA ASP A 45 -20.81 -11.93 -3.82
C ASP A 45 -19.89 -10.76 -4.25
N ILE A 46 -18.88 -10.46 -3.42
CA ILE A 46 -17.91 -9.38 -3.63
C ILE A 46 -16.64 -9.96 -4.24
N ASN A 47 -16.08 -9.25 -5.21
CA ASN A 47 -14.80 -9.61 -5.82
C ASN A 47 -13.65 -8.71 -5.33
N VAL A 48 -13.94 -7.42 -5.09
CA VAL A 48 -12.95 -6.41 -4.75
C VAL A 48 -13.43 -5.62 -3.54
N ILE A 49 -12.55 -5.44 -2.58
CA ILE A 49 -12.79 -4.69 -1.35
C ILE A 49 -11.78 -3.54 -1.28
N LEU A 50 -12.25 -2.32 -1.08
CA LEU A 50 -11.40 -1.18 -0.73
C LEU A 50 -11.73 -0.78 0.71
N ILE A 51 -10.70 -0.79 1.56
CA ILE A 51 -10.76 -0.33 2.94
C ILE A 51 -10.03 1.01 2.98
N GLY A 52 -10.74 2.08 3.30
CA GLY A 52 -10.20 3.44 3.31
C GLY A 52 -8.89 3.52 4.08
N GLU A 53 -8.84 2.93 5.28
CA GLU A 53 -7.61 2.74 6.04
C GLU A 53 -7.69 1.59 7.05
N MET A 54 -6.54 1.00 7.36
CA MET A 54 -6.39 -0.04 8.38
C MET A 54 -5.76 0.56 9.65
N ARG A 55 -6.60 0.86 10.66
CA ARG A 55 -6.15 1.46 11.93
C ARG A 55 -6.01 0.44 13.07
N THR A 56 -6.80 -0.63 13.05
CA THR A 56 -6.89 -1.56 14.17
C THR A 56 -6.50 -2.98 13.77
N PRO A 57 -5.96 -3.79 14.71
CA PRO A 57 -5.62 -5.20 14.44
C PRO A 57 -6.79 -6.00 13.87
N GLU A 58 -8.01 -5.73 14.34
CA GLU A 58 -9.22 -6.44 13.90
C GLU A 58 -9.53 -6.15 12.43
N THR A 59 -9.37 -4.89 12.00
CA THR A 59 -9.57 -4.50 10.59
C THR A 59 -8.49 -5.14 9.71
N VAL A 60 -7.22 -5.12 10.14
CA VAL A 60 -6.11 -5.75 9.42
C VAL A 60 -6.33 -7.26 9.31
N SER A 61 -6.65 -7.95 10.42
CA SER A 61 -6.91 -9.39 10.44
C SER A 61 -8.04 -9.78 9.48
N THR A 62 -9.12 -9.00 9.47
CA THR A 62 -10.26 -9.26 8.59
C THR A 62 -9.90 -9.00 7.12
N ALA A 63 -9.10 -7.97 6.82
CA ALA A 63 -8.62 -7.66 5.48
C ALA A 63 -7.70 -8.77 4.93
N VAL A 64 -6.77 -9.25 5.75
CA VAL A 64 -5.87 -10.36 5.39
C VAL A 64 -6.66 -11.64 5.16
N THR A 65 -7.64 -11.96 6.02
CA THR A 65 -8.53 -13.11 5.84
C THR A 65 -9.32 -13.00 4.53
N ALA A 66 -9.81 -11.82 4.18
CA ALA A 66 -10.49 -11.60 2.91
C ALA A 66 -9.56 -11.88 1.71
N ALA A 67 -8.30 -11.42 1.78
CA ALA A 67 -7.31 -11.68 0.74
C ALA A 67 -6.98 -13.18 0.62
N GLU A 68 -6.80 -13.90 1.74
CA GLU A 68 -6.55 -15.34 1.76
C GLU A 68 -7.73 -16.16 1.19
N THR A 69 -8.95 -15.63 1.31
CA THR A 69 -10.17 -16.29 0.77
C THR A 69 -10.51 -15.90 -0.67
N GLY A 70 -9.60 -15.19 -1.35
CA GLY A 70 -9.68 -14.94 -2.79
C GLY A 70 -10.25 -13.59 -3.21
N HIS A 71 -10.50 -12.68 -2.27
CA HIS A 71 -10.89 -11.30 -2.59
C HIS A 71 -9.65 -10.47 -2.93
N LEU A 72 -9.77 -9.57 -3.90
CA LEU A 72 -8.77 -8.52 -4.10
C LEU A 72 -9.03 -7.39 -3.11
N VAL A 73 -8.09 -7.15 -2.21
CA VAL A 73 -8.22 -6.16 -1.15
C VAL A 73 -7.25 -5.00 -1.39
N PHE A 74 -7.78 -3.78 -1.41
CA PHE A 74 -7.01 -2.54 -1.37
C PHE A 74 -7.20 -1.86 -0.02
N SER A 75 -6.14 -1.29 0.50
CA SER A 75 -6.22 -0.45 1.70
C SER A 75 -5.10 0.59 1.73
N THR A 76 -5.22 1.58 2.61
CA THR A 76 -4.20 2.59 2.82
C THR A 76 -3.65 2.56 4.23
N LEU A 77 -2.38 2.97 4.34
CA LEU A 77 -1.69 3.23 5.61
C LEU A 77 -0.86 4.51 5.49
N HIS A 78 -0.59 5.16 6.62
CA HIS A 78 0.24 6.36 6.67
C HIS A 78 1.68 5.98 7.05
N THR A 79 2.46 5.58 6.05
CA THR A 79 3.86 5.14 6.18
C THR A 79 4.71 5.77 5.08
N ASN A 80 6.03 5.75 5.24
CA ASN A 80 6.94 6.43 4.31
C ASN A 80 7.41 5.54 3.14
N ASN A 81 7.48 4.22 3.34
CA ASN A 81 7.93 3.24 2.36
C ASN A 81 7.31 1.86 2.60
N ALA A 82 7.61 0.91 1.73
CA ALA A 82 7.06 -0.44 1.77
C ALA A 82 7.51 -1.25 2.99
N SER A 83 8.78 -1.16 3.38
CA SER A 83 9.30 -1.89 4.55
C SER A 83 8.59 -1.44 5.83
N GLN A 84 8.46 -0.13 6.05
CA GLN A 84 7.71 0.41 7.19
C GLN A 84 6.22 0.07 7.16
N THR A 85 5.63 -0.05 5.97
CA THR A 85 4.23 -0.47 5.84
C THR A 85 4.03 -1.88 6.39
N ILE A 86 4.91 -2.81 6.03
CA ILE A 86 4.87 -4.20 6.49
C ILE A 86 5.06 -4.26 8.01
N ASP A 87 6.07 -3.57 8.53
CA ASP A 87 6.32 -3.52 9.98
C ASP A 87 5.12 -2.93 10.74
N ARG A 88 4.56 -1.83 10.26
CA ARG A 88 3.39 -1.20 10.90
C ARG A 88 2.16 -2.12 10.94
N ILE A 89 1.93 -2.90 9.88
CA ILE A 89 0.86 -3.91 9.88
C ILE A 89 1.11 -4.94 10.98
N ILE A 90 2.32 -5.49 11.06
CA ILE A 90 2.68 -6.54 12.01
C ILE A 90 2.68 -6.02 13.45
N ASP A 91 3.25 -4.84 13.67
CA ASP A 91 3.38 -4.22 14.99
C ASP A 91 2.03 -3.75 15.58
N SER A 92 0.99 -3.67 14.76
CA SER A 92 -0.36 -3.41 15.25
C SER A 92 -0.92 -4.57 16.10
N PHE A 93 -0.35 -5.78 16.00
CA PHE A 93 -0.80 -6.96 16.72
C PHE A 93 -0.01 -7.18 18.03
N PRO A 94 -0.65 -7.81 19.04
CA PRO A 94 0.05 -8.34 20.21
C PRO A 94 1.18 -9.30 19.80
N GLY A 95 2.27 -9.34 20.59
CA GLY A 95 3.47 -10.09 20.23
C GLY A 95 3.25 -11.58 19.94
N ASP A 96 2.30 -12.21 20.65
CA ASP A 96 1.90 -13.61 20.45
C ASP A 96 1.18 -13.87 19.11
N GLN A 97 0.65 -12.84 18.46
CA GLN A 97 -0.05 -12.92 17.17
C GLN A 97 0.81 -12.46 15.99
N GLN A 98 1.93 -11.78 16.24
CA GLN A 98 2.77 -11.20 15.18
C GLN A 98 3.33 -12.25 14.21
N ASP A 99 3.74 -13.40 14.70
CA ASP A 99 4.29 -14.45 13.82
C ASP A 99 3.22 -15.05 12.90
N GLN A 100 1.99 -15.17 13.37
CA GLN A 100 0.87 -15.63 12.55
C GLN A 100 0.54 -14.64 11.44
N ILE A 101 0.33 -13.37 11.79
CA ILE A 101 -0.02 -12.35 10.80
C ILE A 101 1.11 -12.14 9.78
N ARG A 102 2.37 -12.29 10.19
CA ARG A 102 3.55 -12.23 9.32
C ARG A 102 3.49 -13.30 8.23
N VAL A 103 3.18 -14.54 8.58
CA VAL A 103 3.05 -15.64 7.61
C VAL A 103 1.88 -15.41 6.66
N GLN A 104 0.74 -14.97 7.18
CA GLN A 104 -0.45 -14.68 6.39
C GLN A 104 -0.21 -13.51 5.42
N LEU A 105 0.39 -12.41 5.90
CA LEU A 105 0.72 -11.26 5.07
C LEU A 105 1.72 -11.63 3.97
N ALA A 106 2.77 -12.39 4.30
CA ALA A 106 3.75 -12.86 3.32
C ALA A 106 3.12 -13.68 2.19
N GLY A 107 2.03 -14.41 2.48
CA GLY A 107 1.31 -15.22 1.51
C GLY A 107 0.23 -14.49 0.70
N SER A 108 -0.36 -13.43 1.26
CA SER A 108 -1.50 -12.73 0.67
C SER A 108 -1.16 -11.38 0.06
N LEU A 109 -0.07 -10.74 0.48
CA LEU A 109 0.36 -9.44 -0.06
C LEU A 109 0.66 -9.57 -1.56
N LEU A 110 0.15 -8.65 -2.37
CA LEU A 110 0.47 -8.54 -3.80
C LEU A 110 1.50 -7.45 -4.05
N GLY A 111 1.38 -6.30 -3.41
CA GLY A 111 2.32 -5.20 -3.55
C GLY A 111 1.98 -4.05 -2.63
N ILE A 112 2.91 -3.11 -2.54
CA ILE A 112 2.76 -1.85 -1.79
C ILE A 112 3.17 -0.71 -2.71
N PHE A 113 2.30 0.29 -2.82
CA PHE A 113 2.53 1.51 -3.57
C PHE A 113 2.66 2.68 -2.60
N SER A 114 3.86 3.22 -2.45
CA SER A 114 4.14 4.37 -1.59
C SER A 114 4.28 5.63 -2.45
N GLN A 115 3.58 6.71 -2.11
CA GLN A 115 3.52 7.93 -2.92
C GLN A 115 3.95 9.15 -2.10
N ARG A 116 4.62 10.08 -2.79
CA ARG A 116 4.94 11.43 -2.30
C ARG A 116 4.58 12.45 -3.34
N LEU A 117 3.99 13.57 -2.92
CA LEU A 117 3.71 14.70 -3.77
C LEU A 117 4.87 15.69 -3.70
N ILE A 118 5.50 15.96 -4.84
CA ILE A 118 6.69 16.79 -4.97
C ILE A 118 6.32 18.10 -5.68
N PRO A 119 6.78 19.26 -5.19
CA PRO A 119 6.57 20.53 -5.89
C PRO A 119 7.21 20.54 -7.28
N ARG A 120 6.44 20.88 -8.30
CA ARG A 120 6.92 21.00 -9.69
C ARG A 120 7.59 22.36 -9.92
N ILE A 121 8.53 22.39 -10.85
CA ILE A 121 9.18 23.62 -11.35
C ILE A 121 8.14 24.58 -11.93
N THR A 122 7.16 24.04 -12.65
CA THR A 122 6.07 24.79 -13.31
C THR A 122 4.92 25.17 -12.37
N GLY A 123 5.03 24.82 -11.07
CA GLY A 123 3.96 24.97 -10.08
C GLY A 123 3.05 23.73 -9.98
N GLY A 124 2.33 23.65 -8.86
CA GLY A 124 1.55 22.46 -8.50
C GLY A 124 2.41 21.32 -7.96
N LEU A 125 1.82 20.12 -7.91
CA LEU A 125 2.45 18.93 -7.35
C LEU A 125 2.47 17.80 -8.38
N ILE A 126 3.49 16.95 -8.32
CA ILE A 126 3.62 15.72 -9.11
C ILE A 126 3.94 14.55 -8.20
N PRO A 127 3.34 13.35 -8.41
CA PRO A 127 3.66 12.19 -7.59
C PRO A 127 5.01 11.59 -7.99
N ALA A 128 5.89 11.37 -7.00
CA ALA A 128 6.93 10.36 -7.03
C ALA A 128 6.44 9.14 -6.25
N TYR A 129 6.89 7.94 -6.62
CA TYR A 129 6.39 6.72 -6.01
C TYR A 129 7.45 5.63 -5.88
N GLU A 130 7.22 4.76 -4.93
CA GLU A 130 7.89 3.48 -4.75
C GLU A 130 6.86 2.37 -4.97
N LEU A 131 7.25 1.31 -5.69
CA LEU A 131 6.41 0.14 -5.92
C LEU A 131 7.16 -1.12 -5.53
N LEU A 132 6.69 -1.77 -4.48
CA LEU A 132 7.04 -3.14 -4.12
C LEU A 132 6.05 -4.10 -4.77
N LEU A 133 6.54 -5.12 -5.48
CA LEU A 133 5.75 -6.28 -5.89
C LEU A 133 6.19 -7.49 -5.06
N ASN A 134 5.23 -8.20 -4.46
CA ASN A 134 5.55 -9.37 -3.68
C ASN A 134 6.00 -10.52 -4.58
N ASN A 135 7.12 -11.11 -4.22
CA ASN A 135 7.69 -12.31 -4.82
C ASN A 135 8.24 -13.23 -3.72
N ASN A 136 8.80 -14.37 -4.11
CA ASN A 136 9.33 -15.33 -3.14
C ASN A 136 10.43 -14.76 -2.24
N ALA A 137 11.27 -13.84 -2.75
CA ALA A 137 12.31 -13.20 -1.96
C ALA A 137 11.70 -12.29 -0.90
N VAL A 138 10.78 -11.39 -1.30
CA VAL A 138 10.06 -10.49 -0.38
C VAL A 138 9.28 -11.30 0.66
N ALA A 139 8.52 -12.31 0.24
CA ALA A 139 7.76 -13.17 1.14
C ALA A 139 8.65 -13.87 2.19
N ASN A 140 9.85 -14.31 1.80
CA ASN A 140 10.80 -14.91 2.73
C ASN A 140 11.35 -13.87 3.71
N LEU A 141 11.73 -12.69 3.25
CA LEU A 141 12.20 -11.60 4.12
C LEU A 141 11.15 -11.23 5.17
N ILE A 142 9.87 -11.17 4.77
CA ILE A 142 8.76 -10.92 5.70
C ILE A 142 8.71 -12.04 6.76
N ARG A 143 8.75 -13.32 6.37
CA ARG A 143 8.70 -14.46 7.30
C ARG A 143 9.88 -14.49 8.26
N GLU A 144 11.08 -14.16 7.77
CA GLU A 144 12.33 -14.20 8.53
C GLU A 144 12.56 -12.95 9.41
N LYS A 145 11.61 -12.00 9.47
CA LYS A 145 11.73 -10.75 10.24
C LYS A 145 12.87 -9.83 9.72
N LYS A 146 13.16 -9.91 8.42
CA LYS A 146 14.20 -9.12 7.74
C LYS A 146 13.62 -8.06 6.81
N THR A 147 12.56 -7.38 7.26
CA THR A 147 11.86 -6.36 6.47
C THR A 147 12.78 -5.21 6.05
N HIS A 148 13.83 -4.92 6.82
CA HIS A 148 14.85 -3.91 6.50
C HIS A 148 15.68 -4.25 5.24
N GLU A 149 15.70 -5.50 4.78
CA GLU A 149 16.37 -5.91 3.54
C GLU A 149 15.48 -5.73 2.29
N ILE A 150 14.18 -5.42 2.47
CA ILE A 150 13.22 -5.26 1.37
C ILE A 150 13.60 -4.08 0.46
N ASP A 151 14.13 -3.01 1.02
CA ASP A 151 14.55 -1.83 0.24
C ASP A 151 15.59 -2.22 -0.83
N ILE A 152 16.52 -3.15 -0.50
CA ILE A 152 17.52 -3.67 -1.46
C ILE A 152 16.84 -4.48 -2.57
N VAL A 153 15.79 -5.23 -2.23
CA VAL A 153 15.04 -6.01 -3.23
C VAL A 153 14.29 -5.09 -4.19
N ILE A 154 13.76 -3.96 -3.71
CA ILE A 154 13.11 -2.95 -4.56
C ILE A 154 14.14 -2.30 -5.48
N GLU A 155 15.29 -1.85 -4.95
CA GLU A 155 16.37 -1.21 -5.72
C GLU A 155 16.88 -2.11 -6.87
N THR A 156 16.95 -3.42 -6.64
CA THR A 156 17.42 -4.40 -7.63
C THR A 156 16.31 -5.03 -8.46
N GLY A 157 15.05 -4.74 -8.15
CA GLY A 157 13.87 -5.40 -8.71
C GLY A 157 13.26 -4.74 -9.96
N SER A 158 13.97 -3.81 -10.61
CA SER A 158 13.43 -3.04 -11.76
C SER A 158 12.95 -3.92 -12.93
N GLU A 159 13.67 -5.01 -13.24
CA GLU A 159 13.26 -5.97 -14.29
C GLU A 159 11.94 -6.69 -13.95
N SER A 160 11.61 -6.78 -12.67
CA SER A 160 10.34 -7.35 -12.19
C SER A 160 9.21 -6.32 -12.10
N GLY A 161 9.46 -5.07 -12.50
CA GLY A 161 8.50 -3.98 -12.43
C GLY A 161 8.44 -3.25 -11.10
N MET A 162 9.36 -3.51 -10.17
CA MET A 162 9.51 -2.73 -8.95
C MET A 162 10.12 -1.36 -9.25
N VAL A 163 9.77 -0.37 -8.46
CA VAL A 163 10.29 1.01 -8.60
C VAL A 163 10.76 1.50 -7.24
N ASP A 164 12.02 1.86 -7.15
CA ASP A 164 12.60 2.55 -6.00
C ASP A 164 12.24 4.05 -6.03
N MET A 165 12.03 4.65 -4.85
CA MET A 165 11.68 6.07 -4.72
C MET A 165 12.73 7.00 -5.34
N ASN A 166 14.04 6.73 -5.16
CA ASN A 166 15.10 7.53 -5.74
C ASN A 166 15.09 7.46 -7.27
N HIS A 167 14.79 6.29 -7.82
CA HIS A 167 14.65 6.13 -9.27
C HIS A 167 13.50 6.98 -9.81
N SER A 168 12.34 6.94 -9.16
CA SER A 168 11.20 7.78 -9.52
C SER A 168 11.51 9.27 -9.42
N LEU A 169 12.19 9.71 -8.35
CA LEU A 169 12.64 11.10 -8.20
C LEU A 169 13.61 11.53 -9.30
N LEU A 170 14.58 10.66 -9.63
CA LEU A 170 15.57 10.95 -10.65
C LEU A 170 14.95 11.05 -12.06
N GLU A 171 13.97 10.22 -12.37
CA GLU A 171 13.21 10.33 -13.62
C GLU A 171 12.48 11.66 -13.73
N LEU A 172 11.88 12.15 -12.64
CA LEU A 172 11.21 13.45 -12.61
C LEU A 172 12.21 14.60 -12.79
N VAL A 173 13.43 14.50 -12.23
CA VAL A 173 14.51 15.48 -12.47
C VAL A 173 14.93 15.46 -13.93
N ARG A 174 15.17 14.29 -14.52
CA ARG A 174 15.55 14.15 -15.93
C ARG A 174 14.48 14.64 -16.90
N ALA A 175 13.21 14.51 -16.52
CA ALA A 175 12.07 15.04 -17.27
C ALA A 175 11.90 16.58 -17.10
N GLY A 176 12.69 17.23 -16.23
CA GLY A 176 12.55 18.66 -15.93
C GLY A 176 11.29 19.03 -15.15
N GLU A 177 10.69 18.08 -14.48
CA GLU A 177 9.45 18.29 -13.70
C GLU A 177 9.75 18.84 -12.30
N ILE A 178 10.83 18.38 -11.66
CA ILE A 178 11.26 18.81 -10.32
C ILE A 178 12.72 19.21 -10.32
N THR A 179 13.14 19.99 -9.33
CA THR A 179 14.55 20.33 -9.16
C THR A 179 15.31 19.20 -8.45
N ILE A 180 16.64 19.21 -8.60
CA ILE A 180 17.50 18.24 -7.91
C ILE A 180 17.44 18.42 -6.39
N GLU A 181 17.31 19.66 -5.91
CA GLU A 181 17.16 19.99 -4.49
C GLU A 181 15.87 19.35 -3.92
N ASN A 182 14.76 19.42 -4.67
CA ASN A 182 13.52 18.75 -4.30
C ASN A 182 13.71 17.22 -4.25
N ALA A 183 14.42 16.64 -5.22
CA ALA A 183 14.70 15.20 -5.19
C ALA A 183 15.48 14.79 -3.93
N TYR A 184 16.51 15.55 -3.55
CA TYR A 184 17.26 15.31 -2.30
C TYR A 184 16.40 15.46 -1.05
N GLN A 185 15.55 16.49 -0.99
CA GLN A 185 14.69 16.77 0.16
C GLN A 185 13.66 15.66 0.40
N TYR A 186 13.13 15.05 -0.68
CA TYR A 186 12.10 14.04 -0.59
C TYR A 186 12.62 12.60 -0.63
N SER A 187 13.92 12.41 -0.89
CA SER A 187 14.58 11.11 -0.84
C SER A 187 14.64 10.56 0.58
N LEU A 188 14.38 9.27 0.75
CA LEU A 188 14.62 8.54 2.00
C LEU A 188 16.08 8.08 2.15
N ASN A 189 16.81 7.99 1.02
CA ASN A 189 18.22 7.61 0.95
C ASN A 189 18.99 8.60 0.05
N PRO A 190 19.30 9.84 0.55
CA PRO A 190 19.98 10.85 -0.25
C PRO A 190 21.37 10.41 -0.76
N LYS A 191 22.10 9.59 0.04
CA LYS A 191 23.40 9.03 -0.40
C LYS A 191 23.25 8.01 -1.54
N GLY A 192 22.15 7.26 -1.55
CA GLY A 192 21.79 6.40 -2.67
C GLY A 192 21.46 7.19 -3.92
N LEU A 193 20.68 8.27 -3.78
CA LEU A 193 20.34 9.17 -4.88
C LEU A 193 21.60 9.80 -5.50
N GLU A 194 22.55 10.27 -4.68
CA GLU A 194 23.81 10.88 -5.15
C GLU A 194 24.65 9.94 -6.04
N ARG A 195 24.58 8.63 -5.81
CA ARG A 195 25.29 7.63 -6.64
C ARG A 195 24.63 7.35 -7.98
N MET A 196 23.37 7.77 -8.16
CA MET A 196 22.58 7.53 -9.37
C MET A 196 22.61 8.72 -10.33
N ILE A 197 23.07 9.89 -9.87
CA ILE A 197 23.25 11.12 -10.65
C ILE A 197 24.58 11.07 -11.41
#